data_3eac0b2dd70d7bc9d780d84d07582efa
#
_entry.id   3eac0b2dd70d7bc9d780d84d07582efa
#
_cell.length_a   1.000
_cell.length_b   1.000
_cell.length_c   1.000
_cell.angle_alpha   90.00
_cell.angle_beta   90.00
_cell.angle_gamma   90.00
#
_symmetry.space_group_name_H-M   'P 1'
#
loop_
_entity.id
_entity.type
_entity.pdbx_description
1 polymer ?
#
loop_
_entity_poly.entity_id
_entity_poly.type
_entity_poly.pdbx_seq_one_letter_code
_entity_poly.pdbx_strand_id
1 'polypeptide(L)'
;MISPSAKHRRRAKQGRTIDAMKLFAVIRTRGDAWSASLGLEEQPEWDAHARFMNALQKEGFVVLGGPLEDTSDVLLIVHASGPDGIRKRLQDDPWTTRDLLRISRISPWALRLGSLPAR
;
A
#
# COMPACT_ATOMS: atom_id res chain seq x y z
N MET A 1 18.85 6.47 22.85
CA MET A 1 18.94 5.96 22.32
C MET A 1 19.10 5.53 22.06
N ILE A 2 18.99 5.54 22.13
CA ILE A 2 19.00 4.82 21.57
C ILE A 2 19.56 4.40 21.29
N SER A 3 19.84 4.37 21.47
CA SER A 3 20.25 3.66 20.94
C SER A 3 20.64 3.28 20.70
N PRO A 4 20.97 3.14 20.97
CA PRO A 4 21.21 2.41 20.43
C PRO A 4 21.48 1.97 20.16
N SER A 5 21.76 2.03 20.25
CA SER A 5 21.95 1.34 19.68
C SER A 5 22.05 0.74 19.57
N ALA A 6 22.37 0.82 19.98
CA ALA A 6 22.39 0.04 19.55
C ALA A 6 22.14 -0.40 19.52
N LYS A 7 22.14 -0.44 19.65
CA LYS A 7 21.78 -1.09 19.38
C LYS A 7 21.62 -1.46 18.99
N HIS A 8 21.70 -1.66 18.93
CA HIS A 8 21.29 -2.36 18.33
C HIS A 8 21.53 -2.89 18.03
N ARG A 9 22.10 -2.74 18.03
CA ARG A 9 22.22 -3.47 17.60
C ARG A 9 22.08 -4.30 17.50
N ARG A 10 22.17 -4.69 17.40
CA ARG A 10 21.86 -5.68 17.22
C ARG A 10 21.47 -6.38 16.95
N ARG A 11 21.36 -6.73 16.75
CA ARG A 11 20.83 -7.56 16.42
C ARG A 11 20.52 -8.12 15.74
N ALA A 12 20.62 -8.27 15.34
CA ALA A 12 20.31 -8.83 14.66
C ALA A 12 20.16 -9.64 14.46
N LYS A 13 19.98 -10.23 14.15
CA LYS A 13 19.74 -11.02 13.88
C LYS A 13 18.84 -11.64 13.78
N GLN A 14 18.51 -11.88 13.80
CA GLN A 14 17.56 -12.50 13.52
C GLN A 14 16.79 -12.35 12.49
N GLY A 15 16.78 -12.79 11.78
CA GLY A 15 16.16 -12.74 10.67
C GLY A 15 15.35 -11.70 10.48
N ARG A 16 15.46 -11.15 10.41
CA ARG A 16 14.77 -10.42 10.44
C ARG A 16 14.04 -9.93 9.38
N THR A 17 13.12 -10.69 8.70
CA THR A 17 12.18 -10.21 7.76
C THR A 17 11.37 -9.08 8.29
N ILE A 18 11.01 -9.11 9.53
CA ILE A 18 10.30 -8.02 10.18
C ILE A 18 11.14 -6.75 10.16
N ASP A 19 12.45 -6.91 10.42
CA ASP A 19 13.35 -5.76 10.45
C ASP A 19 13.52 -5.14 9.07
N ALA A 20 13.27 -5.91 8.01
CA ALA A 20 13.38 -5.42 6.65
C ALA A 20 12.13 -4.66 6.17
N MET A 21 11.03 -4.76 6.91
CA MET A 21 9.80 -4.11 6.52
C MET A 21 9.85 -2.62 6.81
N LYS A 22 9.38 -1.85 5.85
CA LYS A 22 9.32 -0.38 5.94
C LYS A 22 7.95 0.08 5.53
N LEU A 23 7.67 1.33 5.83
CA LEU A 23 6.46 1.96 5.33
C LEU A 23 6.73 2.54 3.96
N PHE A 24 5.74 2.45 3.10
CA PHE A 24 5.78 3.07 1.78
C PHE A 24 4.48 3.81 1.54
N ALA A 25 4.57 4.97 0.90
CA ALA A 25 3.42 5.66 0.36
C ALA A 25 3.31 5.26 -1.11
N VAL A 26 2.17 4.70 -1.47
CA VAL A 26 1.92 4.23 -2.83
C VAL A 26 0.78 5.06 -3.40
N ILE A 27 1.03 5.69 -4.54
CA ILE A 27 -0.01 6.43 -5.25
C ILE A 27 -0.43 5.59 -6.45
N ARG A 28 -1.73 5.32 -6.54
CA ARG A 28 -2.32 4.70 -7.73
C ARG A 28 -3.18 5.75 -8.41
N THR A 29 -3.19 5.75 -9.73
CA THR A 29 -3.98 6.69 -10.48
C THR A 29 -4.91 5.93 -11.42
N ARG A 30 -5.99 6.57 -11.85
CA ARG A 30 -6.98 5.95 -12.74
C ARG A 30 -6.35 5.61 -14.08
N GLY A 31 -6.64 4.39 -14.55
CA GLY A 31 -6.18 3.93 -15.85
C GLY A 31 -7.21 4.23 -16.94
N ASP A 32 -6.93 3.78 -18.15
CA ASP A 32 -7.78 4.06 -19.30
C ASP A 32 -9.17 3.43 -19.19
N ALA A 33 -9.30 2.33 -18.47
CA ALA A 33 -10.58 1.63 -18.35
C ALA A 33 -11.50 2.23 -17.29
N TRP A 34 -11.01 3.22 -16.51
CA TRP A 34 -11.86 3.87 -15.52
C TRP A 34 -12.96 4.66 -16.22
N SER A 35 -14.21 4.47 -15.78
CA SER A 35 -15.33 5.20 -16.34
C SER A 35 -15.59 6.47 -15.54
N ALA A 36 -15.36 7.62 -16.17
CA ALA A 36 -15.53 8.89 -15.50
C ALA A 36 -17.00 9.20 -15.15
N SER A 37 -17.93 8.49 -15.80
CA SER A 37 -19.36 8.72 -15.55
C SER A 37 -19.91 7.89 -14.39
N LEU A 38 -19.11 6.97 -13.84
CA LEU A 38 -19.55 6.09 -12.75
C LEU A 38 -18.82 6.45 -11.47
N GLY A 39 -19.50 6.25 -10.34
CA GLY A 39 -18.85 6.38 -9.04
C GLY A 39 -17.93 5.22 -8.76
N LEU A 40 -17.21 5.30 -7.65
CA LEU A 40 -16.22 4.30 -7.25
C LEU A 40 -16.84 2.90 -7.21
N GLU A 41 -17.95 2.75 -6.50
CA GLU A 41 -18.54 1.43 -6.28
C GLU A 41 -19.33 0.93 -7.47
N GLU A 42 -19.48 1.76 -8.49
CA GLU A 42 -20.15 1.39 -9.73
C GLU A 42 -19.19 0.93 -10.82
N GLN A 43 -17.89 1.08 -10.58
CA GLN A 43 -16.89 0.64 -11.56
C GLN A 43 -16.93 -0.87 -11.73
N PRO A 44 -16.56 -1.37 -12.92
CA PRO A 44 -16.49 -2.83 -13.13
C PRO A 44 -15.60 -3.49 -12.08
N GLU A 45 -15.98 -4.70 -11.67
CA GLU A 45 -15.21 -5.51 -10.72
C GLU A 45 -15.04 -4.88 -9.34
N TRP A 46 -15.95 -3.99 -8.96
CA TRP A 46 -15.86 -3.36 -7.64
C TRP A 46 -15.81 -4.40 -6.51
N ASP A 47 -16.71 -5.39 -6.51
CA ASP A 47 -16.76 -6.37 -5.43
C ASP A 47 -15.46 -7.16 -5.32
N ALA A 48 -14.91 -7.58 -6.45
CA ALA A 48 -13.66 -8.35 -6.46
C ALA A 48 -12.49 -7.49 -5.99
N HIS A 49 -12.44 -6.23 -6.46
CA HIS A 49 -11.41 -5.29 -6.02
C HIS A 49 -11.50 -5.04 -4.50
N ALA A 50 -12.71 -4.81 -4.01
CA ALA A 50 -12.90 -4.54 -2.58
C ALA A 50 -12.47 -5.73 -1.73
N ARG A 51 -12.83 -6.96 -2.13
CA ARG A 51 -12.41 -8.16 -1.42
C ARG A 51 -10.89 -8.30 -1.42
N PHE A 52 -10.27 -8.04 -2.57
CA PHE A 52 -8.81 -8.11 -2.69
C PHE A 52 -8.13 -7.14 -1.74
N MET A 53 -8.56 -5.87 -1.75
CA MET A 53 -7.95 -4.85 -0.90
C MET A 53 -8.22 -5.09 0.58
N ASN A 54 -9.41 -5.57 0.93
CA ASN A 54 -9.72 -5.88 2.31
C ASN A 54 -8.84 -7.02 2.84
N ALA A 55 -8.53 -8.01 2.00
CA ALA A 55 -7.63 -9.09 2.39
C ALA A 55 -6.22 -8.57 2.67
N LEU A 56 -5.73 -7.66 1.84
CA LEU A 56 -4.41 -7.05 2.05
C LEU A 56 -4.37 -6.24 3.34
N GLN A 57 -5.46 -5.57 3.67
CA GLN A 57 -5.54 -4.80 4.91
C GLN A 57 -5.55 -5.74 6.12
N LYS A 58 -6.27 -6.85 6.04
CA LYS A 58 -6.30 -7.83 7.13
C LYS A 58 -4.94 -8.46 7.38
N GLU A 59 -4.16 -8.68 6.34
CA GLU A 59 -2.80 -9.21 6.47
C GLU A 59 -1.83 -8.20 7.07
N GLY A 60 -2.20 -6.93 7.08
CA GLY A 60 -1.31 -5.87 7.54
C GLY A 60 -0.39 -5.34 6.45
N PHE A 61 -0.55 -5.80 5.22
CA PHE A 61 0.20 -5.22 4.09
C PHE A 61 -0.26 -3.79 3.83
N VAL A 62 -1.57 -3.59 3.68
CA VAL A 62 -2.14 -2.25 3.57
C VAL A 62 -2.53 -1.80 4.97
N VAL A 63 -1.94 -0.70 5.43
CA VAL A 63 -2.22 -0.16 6.76
C VAL A 63 -3.36 0.85 6.68
N LEU A 64 -3.28 1.76 5.73
CA LEU A 64 -4.28 2.80 5.48
C LEU A 64 -4.43 2.94 3.98
N GLY A 65 -5.62 3.32 3.53
CA GLY A 65 -5.81 3.56 2.11
C GLY A 65 -7.12 4.24 1.82
N GLY A 66 -7.15 5.00 0.73
CA GLY A 66 -8.35 5.65 0.26
C GLY A 66 -8.06 6.65 -0.85
N PRO A 67 -9.10 7.08 -1.54
CA PRO A 67 -8.93 8.08 -2.59
C PRO A 67 -8.55 9.43 -2.01
N LEU A 68 -7.72 10.15 -2.75
CA LEU A 68 -7.43 11.56 -2.44
C LEU A 68 -8.54 12.35 -3.13
N GLU A 69 -9.39 12.99 -2.32
CA GLU A 69 -10.59 13.65 -2.84
C GLU A 69 -10.24 14.73 -3.86
N ASP A 70 -11.08 14.82 -4.87
CA ASP A 70 -10.94 15.78 -5.96
C ASP A 70 -9.72 15.53 -6.84
N THR A 71 -9.18 14.31 -6.80
CA THR A 71 -8.09 13.91 -7.69
C THR A 71 -8.43 12.56 -8.34
N SER A 72 -7.58 12.15 -9.26
CA SER A 72 -7.68 10.82 -9.87
C SER A 72 -6.84 9.79 -9.12
N ASP A 73 -6.36 10.12 -7.94
CA ASP A 73 -5.38 9.32 -7.22
C ASP A 73 -5.93 8.65 -5.98
N VAL A 74 -5.30 7.54 -5.63
CA VAL A 74 -5.57 6.79 -4.40
C VAL A 74 -4.24 6.70 -3.66
N LEU A 75 -4.27 6.92 -2.35
CA LEU A 75 -3.09 6.76 -1.51
C LEU A 75 -3.23 5.49 -0.69
N LEU A 76 -2.18 4.67 -0.70
CA LEU A 76 -2.06 3.51 0.18
C LEU A 76 -0.81 3.68 1.02
N ILE A 77 -0.91 3.39 2.30
CA ILE A 77 0.25 3.26 3.17
C ILE A 77 0.44 1.78 3.41
N VAL A 78 1.59 1.26 3.03
CA VAL A 78 1.83 -0.19 3.09
C VAL A 78 3.12 -0.52 3.83
N HIS A 79 3.16 -1.73 4.39
CA HIS A 79 4.38 -2.32 4.95
C HIS A 79 4.96 -3.26 3.90
N ALA A 80 6.21 -3.06 3.52
CA ALA A 80 6.87 -3.92 2.55
C ALA A 80 8.38 -3.81 2.71
N SER A 81 9.10 -4.74 2.12
CA SER A 81 10.55 -4.69 2.14
C SER A 81 11.10 -3.86 0.99
N GLY A 82 10.31 -3.65 -0.06
CA GLY A 82 10.75 -2.84 -1.20
C GLY A 82 9.65 -2.69 -2.25
N PRO A 83 9.91 -1.85 -3.25
CA PRO A 83 8.90 -1.56 -4.29
C PRO A 83 8.49 -2.77 -5.12
N ASP A 84 9.41 -3.69 -5.39
CA ASP A 84 9.08 -4.85 -6.24
C ASP A 84 8.02 -5.72 -5.58
N GLY A 85 8.11 -5.91 -4.28
CA GLY A 85 7.10 -6.66 -3.56
C GLY A 85 5.74 -5.99 -3.59
N ILE A 86 5.74 -4.65 -3.56
CA ILE A 86 4.50 -3.88 -3.65
C ILE A 86 3.85 -4.09 -5.01
N ARG A 87 4.63 -3.96 -6.09
CA ARG A 87 4.10 -4.17 -7.43
C ARG A 87 3.56 -5.58 -7.60
N LYS A 88 4.29 -6.56 -7.08
CA LYS A 88 3.89 -7.95 -7.18
C LYS A 88 2.57 -8.20 -6.46
N ARG A 89 2.42 -7.65 -5.25
CA ARG A 89 1.19 -7.85 -4.47
C ARG A 89 -0.01 -7.19 -5.11
N LEU A 90 0.17 -6.02 -5.74
CA LEU A 90 -0.94 -5.27 -6.32
C LEU A 90 -1.29 -5.70 -7.74
N GLN A 91 -0.40 -6.46 -8.41
CA GLN A 91 -0.66 -6.85 -9.79
C GLN A 91 -1.88 -7.78 -9.92
N ASP A 92 -2.24 -8.50 -8.87
CA ASP A 92 -3.36 -9.43 -8.90
C ASP A 92 -4.71 -8.76 -8.58
N ASP A 93 -4.70 -7.49 -8.25
CA ASP A 93 -5.94 -6.74 -8.07
C ASP A 93 -6.68 -6.69 -9.40
N PRO A 94 -7.98 -7.08 -9.44
CA PRO A 94 -8.74 -6.99 -10.70
C PRO A 94 -8.69 -5.61 -11.34
N TRP A 95 -8.59 -4.55 -10.54
CA TRP A 95 -8.50 -3.20 -11.09
C TRP A 95 -7.15 -2.91 -11.72
N THR A 96 -6.09 -3.62 -11.30
CA THR A 96 -4.82 -3.52 -11.99
C THR A 96 -4.88 -4.24 -13.34
N THR A 97 -5.38 -5.48 -13.33
CA THR A 97 -5.40 -6.29 -14.54
C THR A 97 -6.33 -5.71 -15.62
N ARG A 98 -7.36 -5.00 -15.19
CA ARG A 98 -8.33 -4.40 -16.13
C ARG A 98 -8.05 -2.93 -16.41
N ASP A 99 -6.94 -2.44 -15.91
CA ASP A 99 -6.48 -1.07 -16.16
C ASP A 99 -7.44 0.01 -15.66
N LEU A 100 -8.06 -0.24 -14.51
CA LEU A 100 -8.81 0.79 -13.84
C LEU A 100 -7.91 1.62 -12.92
N LEU A 101 -6.88 0.99 -12.33
CA LEU A 101 -5.89 1.70 -11.52
C LEU A 101 -4.48 1.28 -11.92
N ARG A 102 -3.57 2.24 -11.90
CA ARG A 102 -2.14 2.03 -12.19
C ARG A 102 -1.32 2.59 -11.04
N ILE A 103 -0.22 1.95 -10.72
CA ILE A 103 0.72 2.52 -9.76
C ILE A 103 1.44 3.68 -10.45
N SER A 104 1.34 4.87 -9.88
CA SER A 104 2.04 6.04 -10.41
C SER A 104 3.29 6.36 -9.62
N ARG A 105 3.33 5.99 -8.34
CA ARG A 105 4.49 6.31 -7.50
C ARG A 105 4.55 5.37 -6.30
N ILE A 106 5.76 4.96 -5.96
CA ILE A 106 6.04 4.21 -4.74
C ILE A 106 7.21 4.92 -4.06
N SER A 107 7.01 5.38 -2.83
CA SER A 107 8.06 6.09 -2.09
C SER A 107 8.21 5.51 -0.69
N PRO A 108 9.44 5.22 -0.25
CA PRO A 108 9.66 4.91 1.16
C PRO A 108 9.20 6.10 1.99
N TRP A 109 8.59 5.83 3.13
CA TRP A 109 8.07 6.90 3.98
C TRP A 109 8.60 6.74 5.39
N ALA A 110 9.31 7.76 5.86
CA ALA A 110 9.81 7.79 7.22
C ALA A 110 8.80 8.52 8.09
N LEU A 111 8.01 7.76 8.84
CA LEU A 111 7.01 8.36 9.72
C LEU A 111 7.72 9.10 10.86
N ARG A 112 7.45 10.38 10.99
CA ARG A 112 8.11 11.24 11.97
C ARG A 112 7.16 11.78 13.04
N LEU A 113 5.88 11.89 12.70
CA LEU A 113 4.86 12.45 13.59
C LEU A 113 3.69 11.48 13.64
N GLY A 114 3.15 11.29 14.82
CA GLY A 114 2.02 10.42 15.02
C GLY A 114 2.40 8.95 15.04
N SER A 115 1.39 8.11 15.03
CA SER A 115 1.58 6.66 15.05
C SER A 115 0.52 6.01 14.19
N LEU A 116 0.84 4.82 13.67
CA LEU A 116 -0.11 4.06 12.89
C LEU A 116 -1.14 3.39 13.80
N PRO A 117 -2.35 3.12 13.28
CA PRO A 117 -3.35 2.41 14.07
C PRO A 117 -2.88 1.01 14.42
N ALA A 118 -3.35 0.51 15.56
CA ALA A 118 -3.08 -0.87 15.97
C ALA A 118 -3.81 -1.83 15.03
N ARG A 119 -3.25 -3.01 14.88
CA ARG A 119 -3.83 -4.03 14.01
C ARG A 119 -4.69 -4.98 14.79
#